data_c4d2b7002e06a60f26687c16739262dd
#
_entry.id   c4d2b7002e06a60f26687c16739262dd
#
_cell.length_a   1.000
_cell.length_b   1.000
_cell.length_c   1.000
_cell.angle_alpha   90.00
_cell.angle_beta   90.00
_cell.angle_gamma   90.00
#
_symmetry.space_group_name_H-M   'P 1'
#
loop_
_entity.id
_entity.type
_entity.pdbx_description
1 polymer ?
#
loop_
_entity_poly.entity_id
_entity_poly.type
_entity_poly.pdbx_seq_one_letter_code
_entity_poly.pdbx_strand_id
1 'polypeptide(L)'
;HISKSQKAIDKLKNIRKRIQDNNHLSNIEMQTLQEVMHSNVDNMSYCDKRSMKMDISLSKKKNILNAGGNRENTLSEGEENGKKYNRVFARIFEITSIVTEIKSILQELSMRRLFLILDDYSEIEQTSLVMFCDLIVNTLHNNSDNFVKLKISAYPGRVELGELDRQKVDIRYLDYFQLYAGDKRNEMESMAVAYTERLMDTRLKIYTGKDFDYYFDTTKTSKEEYCKYLFNMTMNVVRHIGLILDYAQELSIIQGERITLNILNEASKRFYKERLVQFFEESKTAKMTYNERIESLELNKLLNQIIDKEKTIKTNIRTNQYTAVIFQKERNNPYTSHFYIAQELEPYLGSLELNFFISKYNEMSNKSGKKVSIYALNYGLCMDENLRWGKPKGNEYRTYFIESPFNFTPVIKNFLSENKKIYCENCMHEFSEEEYNLMKKYGGTCLKCGCKNSIQEKRVLSDEERSEIEEIEKKDNLLEREQYQLLKLLQYSRKDKTATELAQELDVSWQKIGWIAKKIEE
;
A
#
# COMPACT_ATOMS: atom_id res chain seq x y z
N HIS A 1 -43.82 9.59 14.72
CA HIS A 1 -42.47 9.30 14.18
C HIS A 1 -41.68 8.27 15.01
N ILE A 2 -41.60 8.40 16.32
CA ILE A 2 -40.84 7.50 17.22
C ILE A 2 -41.31 6.04 17.08
N SER A 3 -42.62 5.78 17.01
CA SER A 3 -43.18 4.42 16.86
C SER A 3 -42.80 3.75 15.51
N LYS A 4 -42.73 4.53 14.41
CA LYS A 4 -42.29 4.00 13.11
C LYS A 4 -40.81 3.68 13.09
N SER A 5 -39.97 4.55 13.68
CA SER A 5 -38.54 4.31 13.78
C SER A 5 -38.20 3.08 14.63
N GLN A 6 -38.92 2.88 15.75
CA GLN A 6 -38.73 1.71 16.59
C GLN A 6 -39.10 0.42 15.86
N LYS A 7 -40.21 0.38 15.14
CA LYS A 7 -40.60 -0.79 14.33
C LYS A 7 -39.57 -1.09 13.24
N ALA A 8 -39.01 -0.07 12.60
CA ALA A 8 -37.95 -0.26 11.59
C ALA A 8 -36.67 -0.83 12.22
N ILE A 9 -36.26 -0.34 13.39
CA ILE A 9 -35.12 -0.87 14.14
C ILE A 9 -35.32 -2.34 14.47
N ASP A 10 -36.50 -2.73 14.94
CA ASP A 10 -36.80 -4.12 15.30
C ASP A 10 -36.79 -5.05 14.08
N LYS A 11 -37.31 -4.57 12.93
CA LYS A 11 -37.21 -5.29 11.65
C LYS A 11 -35.72 -5.49 11.22
N LEU A 12 -34.90 -4.44 11.30
CA LEU A 12 -33.47 -4.51 10.96
C LEU A 12 -32.70 -5.44 11.92
N LYS A 13 -33.02 -5.43 13.22
CA LYS A 13 -32.45 -6.38 14.20
C LYS A 13 -32.81 -7.82 13.86
N ASN A 14 -34.02 -8.07 13.39
CA ASN A 14 -34.43 -9.41 12.97
C ASN A 14 -33.66 -9.88 11.73
N ILE A 15 -33.46 -9.00 10.72
CA ILE A 15 -32.60 -9.31 9.57
C ILE A 15 -31.18 -9.65 10.04
N ARG A 16 -30.58 -8.81 10.91
CA ARG A 16 -29.26 -9.06 11.47
C ARG A 16 -29.17 -10.42 12.16
N LYS A 17 -30.16 -10.77 12.99
CA LYS A 17 -30.22 -12.05 13.69
C LYS A 17 -30.28 -13.21 12.71
N ARG A 18 -31.13 -13.13 11.68
CA ARG A 18 -31.21 -14.18 10.63
C ARG A 18 -29.85 -14.37 9.93
N ILE A 19 -29.13 -13.28 9.61
CA ILE A 19 -27.80 -13.35 9.00
C ILE A 19 -26.80 -14.02 9.96
N GLN A 20 -26.81 -13.65 11.24
CA GLN A 20 -25.89 -14.20 12.25
C GLN A 20 -26.15 -15.67 12.58
N ASP A 21 -27.40 -16.07 12.60
CA ASP A 21 -27.80 -17.44 12.95
C ASP A 21 -27.64 -18.44 11.78
N ASN A 22 -27.07 -17.99 10.63
CA ASN A 22 -26.92 -18.79 9.39
C ASN A 22 -28.22 -19.45 8.90
N ASN A 23 -29.38 -18.93 9.30
CA ASN A 23 -30.69 -19.49 8.97
C ASN A 23 -31.14 -19.19 7.52
N HIS A 24 -30.21 -18.76 6.66
CA HIS A 24 -30.49 -18.44 5.25
C HIS A 24 -30.21 -19.60 4.31
N LEU A 25 -29.47 -20.61 4.78
CA LEU A 25 -29.13 -21.77 3.97
C LEU A 25 -30.02 -22.94 4.40
N SER A 26 -30.94 -23.35 3.55
CA SER A 26 -31.62 -24.62 3.73
C SER A 26 -30.64 -25.76 3.45
N ASN A 27 -30.88 -26.93 4.06
CA ASN A 27 -30.07 -28.13 3.78
C ASN A 27 -30.08 -28.50 2.29
N ILE A 28 -31.15 -28.17 1.59
CA ILE A 28 -31.31 -28.43 0.15
C ILE A 28 -30.40 -27.51 -0.66
N GLU A 29 -30.32 -26.25 -0.28
CA GLU A 29 -29.42 -25.25 -0.94
C GLU A 29 -27.95 -25.58 -0.74
N MET A 30 -27.58 -26.11 0.44
CA MET A 30 -26.23 -26.61 0.72
C MET A 30 -25.87 -27.82 -0.14
N GLN A 31 -26.81 -28.78 -0.29
CA GLN A 31 -26.62 -29.95 -1.17
C GLN A 31 -26.49 -29.53 -2.62
N THR A 32 -27.35 -28.64 -3.10
CA THR A 32 -27.28 -28.09 -4.47
C THR A 32 -25.97 -27.36 -4.72
N LEU A 33 -25.46 -26.62 -3.74
CA LEU A 33 -24.14 -25.98 -3.82
C LEU A 33 -23.03 -27.01 -3.97
N GLN A 34 -23.05 -28.06 -3.16
CA GLN A 34 -22.06 -29.14 -3.22
C GLN A 34 -22.10 -29.85 -4.58
N GLU A 35 -23.30 -30.17 -5.10
CA GLU A 35 -23.48 -30.79 -6.41
C GLU A 35 -22.98 -29.91 -7.55
N VAL A 36 -23.26 -28.60 -7.51
CA VAL A 36 -22.78 -27.63 -8.49
C VAL A 36 -21.27 -27.46 -8.40
N MET A 37 -20.70 -27.44 -7.19
CA MET A 37 -19.25 -27.44 -6.99
C MET A 37 -18.59 -28.69 -7.58
N HIS A 38 -19.16 -29.87 -7.37
CA HIS A 38 -18.64 -31.13 -7.91
C HIS A 38 -18.74 -31.18 -9.44
N SER A 39 -19.89 -30.83 -10.02
CA SER A 39 -20.10 -30.84 -11.48
C SER A 39 -19.22 -29.81 -12.21
N ASN A 40 -18.92 -28.67 -11.61
CA ASN A 40 -18.07 -27.65 -12.20
C ASN A 40 -16.58 -27.95 -12.08
N VAL A 41 -16.14 -28.66 -11.02
CA VAL A 41 -14.73 -29.07 -10.87
C VAL A 41 -14.34 -30.03 -12.00
N ASP A 42 -15.23 -30.84 -12.50
CA ASP A 42 -14.95 -31.79 -13.58
C ASP A 42 -14.79 -31.13 -14.93
N ASN A 43 -15.32 -29.91 -15.13
CA ASN A 43 -15.32 -29.18 -16.40
C ASN A 43 -14.43 -27.91 -16.42
N MET A 44 -13.64 -27.66 -15.39
CA MET A 44 -12.81 -26.46 -15.28
C MET A 44 -11.42 -26.64 -15.89
N SER A 45 -10.84 -25.55 -16.40
CA SER A 45 -9.44 -25.52 -16.83
C SER A 45 -8.48 -25.72 -15.65
N TYR A 46 -7.20 -26.01 -15.94
CA TYR A 46 -6.18 -26.18 -14.89
C TYR A 46 -6.06 -24.93 -13.99
N CYS A 47 -6.26 -23.75 -14.58
CA CYS A 47 -6.25 -22.47 -13.88
C CYS A 47 -7.34 -22.36 -12.83
N ASP A 48 -8.56 -22.68 -13.24
CA ASP A 48 -9.72 -22.56 -12.37
C ASP A 48 -9.73 -23.60 -11.24
N LYS A 49 -9.22 -24.81 -11.50
CA LYS A 49 -9.09 -25.87 -10.48
C LYS A 49 -8.11 -25.50 -9.37
N ARG A 50 -7.02 -24.79 -9.68
CA ARG A 50 -6.05 -24.39 -8.67
C ARG A 50 -6.61 -23.29 -7.77
N SER A 51 -7.27 -22.31 -8.35
CA SER A 51 -7.99 -21.25 -7.66
C SER A 51 -9.02 -21.84 -6.70
N MET A 52 -9.89 -22.74 -7.18
CA MET A 52 -10.88 -23.44 -6.37
C MET A 52 -10.27 -24.34 -5.29
N LYS A 53 -9.17 -25.05 -5.58
CA LYS A 53 -8.49 -25.87 -4.55
C LYS A 53 -7.93 -25.02 -3.41
N MET A 54 -7.44 -23.81 -3.70
CA MET A 54 -7.03 -22.86 -2.66
C MET A 54 -8.23 -22.40 -1.82
N ASP A 55 -9.33 -22.02 -2.46
CA ASP A 55 -10.55 -21.57 -1.77
C ASP A 55 -11.18 -22.66 -0.90
N ILE A 56 -11.21 -23.89 -1.39
CA ILE A 56 -11.68 -25.07 -0.62
C ILE A 56 -10.72 -25.39 0.54
N SER A 57 -9.42 -25.18 0.39
CA SER A 57 -8.45 -25.39 1.47
C SER A 57 -8.56 -24.35 2.58
N LEU A 58 -8.89 -23.11 2.23
CA LEU A 58 -9.15 -22.01 3.18
C LEU A 58 -10.49 -22.23 3.93
N SER A 59 -11.53 -22.70 3.25
CA SER A 59 -12.81 -23.02 3.88
C SER A 59 -12.73 -24.26 4.77
N LYS A 60 -11.89 -25.28 4.44
CA LYS A 60 -11.58 -26.43 5.32
C LYS A 60 -10.92 -26.02 6.64
N LYS A 61 -10.08 -25.00 6.64
CA LYS A 61 -9.49 -24.46 7.89
C LYS A 61 -10.52 -23.78 8.80
N LYS A 62 -11.70 -23.42 8.29
CA LYS A 62 -12.78 -22.77 9.07
C LYS A 62 -13.95 -23.70 9.43
N ASN A 63 -13.79 -25.02 9.36
CA ASN A 63 -14.84 -26.00 9.72
C ASN A 63 -16.19 -25.82 9.00
N ILE A 64 -16.24 -25.23 7.80
CA ILE A 64 -17.50 -24.95 7.10
C ILE A 64 -17.83 -26.04 6.07
N LEU A 65 -16.89 -26.88 5.66
CA LEU A 65 -17.11 -27.95 4.70
C LEU A 65 -16.33 -29.23 5.09
N ASN A 66 -16.89 -30.02 5.98
CA ASN A 66 -16.47 -31.41 6.19
C ASN A 66 -17.32 -32.34 5.34
N ALA A 67 -16.95 -32.58 4.12
CA ALA A 67 -17.36 -33.76 3.38
C ALA A 67 -16.25 -34.10 2.39
N GLY A 68 -15.45 -35.06 2.78
CA GLY A 68 -14.39 -35.61 1.97
C GLY A 68 -14.91 -36.49 0.85
N GLY A 69 -14.28 -36.38 -0.29
CA GLY A 69 -14.42 -37.26 -1.42
C GLY A 69 -13.25 -37.07 -2.36
N ASN A 70 -12.27 -37.95 -2.23
CA ASN A 70 -11.19 -38.07 -3.21
C ASN A 70 -11.76 -38.55 -4.53
N ARG A 71 -11.63 -37.74 -5.57
CA ARG A 71 -11.52 -38.23 -6.94
C ARG A 71 -10.73 -37.22 -7.76
N GLU A 72 -9.56 -37.66 -8.21
CA GLU A 72 -8.79 -37.04 -9.27
C GLU A 72 -9.50 -37.31 -10.59
N ASN A 73 -9.89 -36.29 -11.30
CA ASN A 73 -10.18 -36.37 -12.73
C ASN A 73 -9.84 -35.06 -13.45
N THR A 74 -9.37 -35.24 -14.64
CA THR A 74 -8.74 -34.33 -15.59
C THR A 74 -9.71 -33.35 -16.27
N LEU A 75 -9.28 -32.29 -16.53
CA LEU A 75 -9.44 -30.92 -17.03
C LEU A 75 -9.98 -30.64 -18.42
N SER A 76 -10.81 -29.63 -18.56
CA SER A 76 -10.77 -28.50 -19.52
C SER A 76 -12.01 -27.57 -19.38
N GLU A 77 -11.84 -26.28 -19.74
CA GLU A 77 -12.83 -25.20 -19.84
C GLU A 77 -13.13 -24.39 -18.56
N GLY A 78 -12.62 -23.13 -18.52
CA GLY A 78 -12.46 -22.41 -17.26
C GLY A 78 -13.21 -21.12 -17.04
N GLU A 79 -13.41 -20.23 -17.97
CA GLU A 79 -13.97 -18.90 -17.65
C GLU A 79 -15.50 -18.88 -17.46
N GLU A 80 -16.23 -19.70 -18.19
CA GLU A 80 -17.70 -19.76 -18.08
C GLU A 80 -18.19 -20.41 -16.79
N ASN A 81 -17.40 -21.30 -16.23
CA ASN A 81 -17.76 -22.07 -15.05
C ASN A 81 -17.50 -21.33 -13.73
N GLY A 82 -16.44 -20.52 -13.66
CA GLY A 82 -16.25 -19.60 -12.54
C GLY A 82 -17.40 -18.60 -12.41
N LYS A 83 -17.90 -18.10 -13.55
CA LYS A 83 -19.07 -17.22 -13.57
C LYS A 83 -20.36 -17.90 -13.13
N LYS A 84 -20.54 -19.18 -13.43
CA LYS A 84 -21.70 -19.98 -12.94
C LYS A 84 -21.63 -20.22 -11.45
N TYR A 85 -20.43 -20.51 -10.91
CA TYR A 85 -20.21 -20.69 -9.48
C TYR A 85 -20.54 -19.41 -8.70
N ASN A 86 -20.03 -18.29 -9.13
CA ASN A 86 -20.30 -17.00 -8.49
C ASN A 86 -21.79 -16.64 -8.54
N ARG A 87 -22.49 -16.95 -9.60
CA ARG A 87 -23.94 -16.74 -9.74
C ARG A 87 -24.75 -17.65 -8.82
N VAL A 88 -24.32 -18.89 -8.60
CA VAL A 88 -24.97 -19.82 -7.67
C VAL A 88 -24.75 -19.37 -6.23
N PHE A 89 -23.54 -18.95 -5.86
CA PHE A 89 -23.23 -18.42 -4.52
C PHE A 89 -24.04 -17.16 -4.22
N ALA A 90 -24.14 -16.23 -5.16
CA ALA A 90 -24.96 -15.03 -5.04
C ALA A 90 -26.46 -15.33 -4.87
N ARG A 91 -26.96 -16.42 -5.46
CA ARG A 91 -28.32 -16.90 -5.23
C ARG A 91 -28.54 -17.48 -3.83
N ILE A 92 -27.58 -18.24 -3.32
CA ILE A 92 -27.69 -18.92 -2.03
C ILE A 92 -27.65 -17.94 -0.88
N PHE A 93 -26.80 -16.92 -0.94
CA PHE A 93 -26.75 -15.88 0.10
C PHE A 93 -27.91 -14.88 0.04
N GLU A 94 -28.80 -14.98 -0.95
CA GLU A 94 -29.98 -14.12 -1.10
C GLU A 94 -29.73 -12.63 -0.82
N ILE A 95 -28.53 -12.12 -1.16
CA ILE A 95 -28.14 -10.73 -0.92
C ILE A 95 -29.19 -9.78 -1.49
N THR A 96 -29.74 -10.12 -2.67
CA THR A 96 -30.77 -9.33 -3.33
C THR A 96 -32.06 -9.26 -2.50
N SER A 97 -32.47 -10.38 -1.90
CA SER A 97 -33.66 -10.44 -1.02
C SER A 97 -33.45 -9.59 0.23
N ILE A 98 -32.30 -9.72 0.89
CA ILE A 98 -31.93 -8.93 2.07
C ILE A 98 -31.93 -7.43 1.76
N VAL A 99 -31.31 -7.03 0.64
CA VAL A 99 -31.26 -5.64 0.20
C VAL A 99 -32.65 -5.11 -0.11
N THR A 100 -33.52 -5.91 -0.74
CA THR A 100 -34.90 -5.54 -1.02
C THR A 100 -35.71 -5.32 0.25
N GLU A 101 -35.54 -6.20 1.26
CA GLU A 101 -36.19 -6.05 2.56
C GLU A 101 -35.69 -4.80 3.29
N ILE A 102 -34.39 -4.55 3.33
CA ILE A 102 -33.81 -3.33 3.90
C ILE A 102 -34.35 -2.09 3.17
N LYS A 103 -34.40 -2.12 1.83
CA LYS A 103 -34.96 -1.06 1.01
C LYS A 103 -36.41 -0.73 1.41
N SER A 104 -37.24 -1.76 1.54
CA SER A 104 -38.65 -1.59 1.97
C SER A 104 -38.74 -0.92 3.35
N ILE A 105 -37.96 -1.39 4.34
CA ILE A 105 -37.94 -0.83 5.69
C ILE A 105 -37.50 0.65 5.69
N LEU A 106 -36.44 0.97 4.94
CA LEU A 106 -35.92 2.35 4.90
C LEU A 106 -36.85 3.30 4.12
N GLN A 107 -37.55 2.80 3.10
CA GLN A 107 -38.57 3.58 2.38
C GLN A 107 -39.77 3.94 3.27
N GLU A 108 -40.18 3.07 4.21
CA GLU A 108 -41.20 3.42 5.23
C GLU A 108 -40.78 4.62 6.07
N LEU A 109 -39.45 4.87 6.20
CA LEU A 109 -38.86 6.02 6.88
C LEU A 109 -38.57 7.21 5.94
N SER A 110 -39.06 7.17 4.70
CA SER A 110 -38.77 8.15 3.65
C SER A 110 -37.29 8.28 3.27
N MET A 111 -36.47 7.26 3.53
CA MET A 111 -35.08 7.20 3.11
C MET A 111 -35.01 6.70 1.66
N ARG A 112 -34.38 7.48 0.80
CA ARG A 112 -34.31 7.21 -0.64
C ARG A 112 -33.08 6.42 -1.07
N ARG A 113 -31.99 6.46 -0.29
CA ARG A 113 -30.70 5.87 -0.63
C ARG A 113 -29.99 5.36 0.61
N LEU A 114 -29.26 4.27 0.45
CA LEU A 114 -28.35 3.71 1.42
C LEU A 114 -26.91 3.86 0.87
N PHE A 115 -26.06 4.57 1.61
CA PHE A 115 -24.64 4.62 1.29
C PHE A 115 -23.92 3.53 2.08
N LEU A 116 -23.27 2.63 1.36
CA LEU A 116 -22.45 1.59 1.95
C LEU A 116 -20.99 1.94 1.68
N ILE A 117 -20.23 2.12 2.74
CA ILE A 117 -18.81 2.49 2.69
C ILE A 117 -18.01 1.22 2.97
N LEU A 118 -17.21 0.78 1.99
CA LEU A 118 -16.27 -0.31 2.12
C LEU A 118 -14.90 0.31 2.34
N ASP A 119 -14.45 0.28 3.58
CA ASP A 119 -13.13 0.75 3.98
C ASP A 119 -12.14 -0.42 3.97
N ASP A 120 -10.85 -0.11 3.86
CA ASP A 120 -9.76 -1.11 3.81
C ASP A 120 -9.96 -2.21 2.74
N TYR A 121 -10.61 -1.87 1.63
CA TYR A 121 -10.91 -2.81 0.55
C TYR A 121 -9.64 -3.49 0.00
N SER A 122 -8.53 -2.79 -0.03
CA SER A 122 -7.24 -3.26 -0.51
C SER A 122 -6.51 -4.20 0.46
N GLU A 123 -6.98 -4.35 1.70
CA GLU A 123 -6.38 -5.27 2.69
C GLU A 123 -6.87 -6.71 2.53
N ILE A 124 -7.89 -6.91 1.69
CA ILE A 124 -8.39 -8.24 1.36
C ILE A 124 -7.39 -8.90 0.40
N GLU A 125 -7.03 -10.16 0.66
CA GLU A 125 -6.19 -10.94 -0.25
C GLU A 125 -6.78 -10.96 -1.67
N GLN A 126 -5.94 -10.86 -2.71
CA GLN A 126 -6.36 -10.66 -4.10
C GLN A 126 -7.38 -11.70 -4.57
N THR A 127 -7.18 -12.99 -4.28
CA THR A 127 -8.10 -14.06 -4.66
C THR A 127 -9.46 -13.92 -3.99
N SER A 128 -9.45 -13.58 -2.71
CA SER A 128 -10.66 -13.32 -1.92
C SER A 128 -11.34 -12.02 -2.35
N LEU A 129 -10.57 -11.03 -2.81
CA LEU A 129 -11.07 -9.75 -3.27
C LEU A 129 -11.86 -9.89 -4.59
N VAL A 130 -11.35 -10.67 -5.54
CA VAL A 130 -12.09 -11.00 -6.78
C VAL A 130 -13.43 -11.64 -6.44
N MET A 131 -13.42 -12.65 -5.58
CA MET A 131 -14.65 -13.31 -5.13
C MET A 131 -15.60 -12.34 -4.40
N PHE A 132 -15.09 -11.52 -3.51
CA PHE A 132 -15.90 -10.51 -2.81
C PHE A 132 -16.51 -9.49 -3.77
N CYS A 133 -15.73 -9.06 -4.77
CA CYS A 133 -16.21 -8.15 -5.79
C CYS A 133 -17.37 -8.76 -6.57
N ASP A 134 -17.21 -9.98 -7.07
CA ASP A 134 -18.22 -10.65 -7.89
C ASP A 134 -19.49 -10.99 -7.11
N LEU A 135 -19.33 -11.48 -5.90
CA LEU A 135 -20.48 -11.92 -5.08
C LEU A 135 -21.22 -10.76 -4.41
N ILE A 136 -20.50 -9.79 -3.89
CA ILE A 136 -21.08 -8.73 -3.05
C ILE A 136 -21.20 -7.43 -3.83
N VAL A 137 -20.08 -6.90 -4.33
CA VAL A 137 -20.02 -5.55 -4.93
C VAL A 137 -20.88 -5.50 -6.19
N ASN A 138 -20.68 -6.45 -7.11
CA ASN A 138 -21.45 -6.55 -8.36
C ASN A 138 -22.94 -6.78 -8.11
N THR A 139 -23.26 -7.66 -7.14
CA THR A 139 -24.65 -7.95 -6.80
C THR A 139 -25.35 -6.74 -6.22
N LEU A 140 -24.72 -6.02 -5.31
CA LEU A 140 -25.26 -4.79 -4.73
C LEU A 140 -25.40 -3.67 -5.76
N HIS A 141 -24.42 -3.54 -6.67
CA HIS A 141 -24.45 -2.52 -7.72
C HIS A 141 -25.57 -2.77 -8.72
N ASN A 142 -25.67 -4.00 -9.21
CA ASN A 142 -26.58 -4.34 -10.31
C ASN A 142 -28.03 -4.52 -9.86
N ASN A 143 -28.27 -5.04 -8.65
CA ASN A 143 -29.61 -5.47 -8.24
C ASN A 143 -30.30 -4.52 -7.24
N SER A 144 -29.71 -3.37 -6.93
CA SER A 144 -30.27 -2.45 -5.92
C SER A 144 -31.18 -1.34 -6.47
N ASP A 145 -31.46 -1.30 -7.78
CA ASP A 145 -32.24 -0.21 -8.42
C ASP A 145 -31.76 1.19 -8.00
N ASN A 146 -30.45 1.41 -7.97
CA ASN A 146 -29.86 2.66 -7.47
C ASN A 146 -30.14 3.00 -5.99
N PHE A 147 -30.71 2.11 -5.22
CA PHE A 147 -30.95 2.31 -3.81
C PHE A 147 -29.66 2.27 -2.99
N VAL A 148 -28.80 1.28 -3.24
CA VAL A 148 -27.47 1.19 -2.63
C VAL A 148 -26.48 1.99 -3.45
N LYS A 149 -25.72 2.84 -2.79
CA LYS A 149 -24.58 3.58 -3.35
C LYS A 149 -23.31 3.14 -2.65
N LEU A 150 -22.46 2.45 -3.37
CA LEU A 150 -21.19 1.98 -2.87
C LEU A 150 -20.14 3.11 -2.88
N LYS A 151 -19.38 3.21 -1.81
CA LYS A 151 -18.18 4.03 -1.67
C LYS A 151 -17.05 3.11 -1.23
N ILE A 152 -16.04 2.96 -2.06
CA ILE A 152 -14.93 2.04 -1.81
C ILE A 152 -13.67 2.86 -1.62
N SER A 153 -12.98 2.69 -0.48
CA SER A 153 -11.65 3.21 -0.26
C SER A 153 -10.62 2.11 -0.55
N ALA A 154 -9.66 2.42 -1.40
CA ALA A 154 -8.67 1.45 -1.83
C ALA A 154 -7.36 2.12 -2.21
N TYR A 155 -6.24 1.40 -2.06
CA TYR A 155 -4.95 1.87 -2.53
C TYR A 155 -4.84 1.79 -4.06
N PRO A 156 -4.11 2.72 -4.69
CA PRO A 156 -3.84 2.66 -6.12
C PRO A 156 -3.22 1.31 -6.53
N GLY A 157 -3.74 0.72 -7.60
CA GLY A 157 -3.28 -0.59 -8.07
C GLY A 157 -3.78 -1.80 -7.28
N ARG A 158 -4.47 -1.59 -6.15
CA ARG A 158 -5.04 -2.66 -5.32
C ARG A 158 -6.57 -2.62 -5.31
N VAL A 159 -7.15 -2.44 -6.47
CA VAL A 159 -8.60 -2.37 -6.68
C VAL A 159 -9.02 -3.45 -7.67
N GLU A 160 -9.89 -4.33 -7.22
CA GLU A 160 -10.59 -5.26 -8.10
C GLU A 160 -12.03 -4.78 -8.28
N LEU A 161 -12.48 -4.70 -9.51
CA LEU A 161 -13.83 -4.27 -9.87
C LEU A 161 -14.65 -5.40 -10.54
N GLY A 162 -14.03 -6.57 -10.74
CA GLY A 162 -14.67 -7.72 -11.37
C GLY A 162 -15.31 -7.36 -12.71
N GLU A 163 -16.58 -7.72 -12.88
CA GLU A 163 -17.37 -7.46 -14.09
C GLU A 163 -18.02 -6.05 -14.11
N LEU A 164 -17.73 -5.18 -13.14
CA LEU A 164 -18.26 -3.82 -13.13
C LEU A 164 -17.78 -3.03 -14.34
N ASP A 165 -18.71 -2.40 -15.03
CA ASP A 165 -18.40 -1.48 -16.11
C ASP A 165 -17.65 -0.26 -15.56
N ARG A 166 -16.37 -0.13 -15.90
CA ARG A 166 -15.50 0.95 -15.44
C ARG A 166 -16.03 2.34 -15.80
N GLN A 167 -16.84 2.47 -16.83
CA GLN A 167 -17.48 3.75 -17.20
C GLN A 167 -18.55 4.19 -16.19
N LYS A 168 -19.05 3.26 -15.37
CA LYS A 168 -20.04 3.54 -14.32
C LYS A 168 -19.39 3.80 -12.95
N VAL A 169 -18.07 3.71 -12.86
CA VAL A 169 -17.31 3.92 -11.63
C VAL A 169 -16.66 5.30 -11.65
N ASP A 170 -17.02 6.14 -10.70
CA ASP A 170 -16.42 7.46 -10.53
C ASP A 170 -15.21 7.35 -9.58
N ILE A 171 -14.00 7.43 -10.13
CA ILE A 171 -12.75 7.31 -9.39
C ILE A 171 -12.31 8.70 -8.94
N ARG A 172 -11.98 8.83 -7.65
CA ARG A 172 -11.41 10.05 -7.06
C ARG A 172 -10.10 9.70 -6.37
N TYR A 173 -9.03 10.21 -6.90
CA TYR A 173 -7.70 10.06 -6.31
C TYR A 173 -7.51 11.08 -5.17
N LEU A 174 -6.87 10.65 -4.09
CA LEU A 174 -6.60 11.49 -2.92
C LEU A 174 -5.11 11.75 -2.71
N ASP A 175 -4.24 11.17 -3.55
CA ASP A 175 -2.82 11.47 -3.54
C ASP A 175 -2.51 12.86 -4.11
N TYR A 176 -1.39 13.44 -3.69
CA TYR A 176 -0.99 14.80 -4.07
C TYR A 176 -0.97 15.00 -5.59
N PHE A 177 -0.31 14.08 -6.32
CA PHE A 177 -0.13 14.28 -7.76
C PHE A 177 -1.48 14.24 -8.50
N GLN A 178 -2.26 13.20 -8.31
CA GLN A 178 -3.53 13.02 -9.02
C GLN A 178 -4.58 14.08 -8.62
N LEU A 179 -4.59 14.47 -7.35
CA LEU A 179 -5.56 15.44 -6.84
C LEU A 179 -5.35 16.83 -7.44
N TYR A 180 -4.08 17.23 -7.64
CA TYR A 180 -3.72 18.58 -8.06
C TYR A 180 -3.20 18.68 -9.50
N ALA A 181 -2.99 17.56 -10.23
CA ALA A 181 -2.43 17.53 -11.57
C ALA A 181 -3.34 18.04 -12.71
N GLY A 182 -4.54 18.50 -12.41
CA GLY A 182 -5.49 19.06 -13.38
C GLY A 182 -4.92 20.24 -14.19
N ASP A 183 -5.78 21.17 -14.61
CA ASP A 183 -5.42 22.27 -15.51
C ASP A 183 -4.35 23.24 -14.94
N LYS A 184 -4.10 23.21 -13.64
CA LYS A 184 -3.21 24.13 -12.93
C LYS A 184 -1.93 23.50 -12.39
N ARG A 185 -1.22 22.72 -13.21
CA ARG A 185 0.03 22.04 -12.79
C ARG A 185 1.08 22.96 -12.14
N ASN A 186 1.10 24.25 -12.49
CA ASN A 186 2.04 25.22 -11.92
C ASN A 186 1.66 25.62 -10.47
N GLU A 187 0.42 25.41 -10.07
CA GLU A 187 -0.12 25.79 -8.76
C GLU A 187 -0.28 24.59 -7.81
N MET A 188 0.07 23.38 -8.24
CA MET A 188 -0.13 22.15 -7.45
C MET A 188 0.40 22.28 -6.02
N GLU A 189 1.65 22.73 -5.87
CA GLU A 189 2.28 22.87 -4.55
C GLU A 189 1.58 23.94 -3.70
N SER A 190 1.26 25.10 -4.28
CA SER A 190 0.58 26.17 -3.55
C SER A 190 -0.82 25.74 -3.09
N MET A 191 -1.54 24.99 -3.91
CA MET A 191 -2.84 24.42 -3.54
C MET A 191 -2.71 23.40 -2.42
N ALA A 192 -1.67 22.54 -2.47
CA ALA A 192 -1.39 21.54 -1.45
C ALA A 192 -0.97 22.17 -0.12
N VAL A 193 -0.15 23.22 -0.15
CA VAL A 193 0.23 24.00 1.05
C VAL A 193 -0.99 24.68 1.66
N ALA A 194 -1.83 25.32 0.83
CA ALA A 194 -3.06 25.95 1.29
C ALA A 194 -4.05 24.95 1.90
N TYR A 195 -4.08 23.71 1.38
CA TYR A 195 -4.85 22.63 2.01
C TYR A 195 -4.27 22.27 3.40
N THR A 196 -2.95 22.11 3.51
CA THR A 196 -2.29 21.85 4.79
C THR A 196 -2.59 22.93 5.82
N GLU A 197 -2.57 24.20 5.41
CA GLU A 197 -2.89 25.34 6.28
C GLU A 197 -4.32 25.25 6.81
N ARG A 198 -5.32 25.07 5.93
CA ARG A 198 -6.72 24.90 6.34
C ARG A 198 -6.92 23.70 7.25
N LEU A 199 -6.22 22.60 6.98
CA LEU A 199 -6.28 21.38 7.80
C LEU A 199 -5.76 21.64 9.21
N MET A 200 -4.61 22.30 9.33
CA MET A 200 -3.99 22.64 10.62
C MET A 200 -4.90 23.57 11.44
N ASP A 201 -5.40 24.66 10.85
CA ASP A 201 -6.30 25.59 11.51
C ASP A 201 -7.56 24.91 12.03
N THR A 202 -8.19 24.13 11.15
CA THR A 202 -9.44 23.45 11.50
C THR A 202 -9.23 22.46 12.63
N ARG A 203 -8.17 21.65 12.58
CA ARG A 203 -7.89 20.63 13.60
C ARG A 203 -7.48 21.25 14.93
N LEU A 204 -6.56 22.20 14.93
CA LEU A 204 -6.15 22.87 16.17
C LEU A 204 -7.34 23.55 16.84
N LYS A 205 -8.17 24.27 16.10
CA LYS A 205 -9.33 24.93 16.63
C LYS A 205 -10.38 23.96 17.20
N ILE A 206 -10.68 22.88 16.49
CA ILE A 206 -11.71 21.91 16.89
C ILE A 206 -11.24 21.09 18.09
N TYR A 207 -10.02 20.56 18.07
CA TYR A 207 -9.56 19.59 19.07
C TYR A 207 -8.93 20.23 20.31
N THR A 208 -8.36 21.43 20.17
CA THR A 208 -7.62 22.06 21.28
C THR A 208 -8.19 23.41 21.70
N GLY A 209 -9.00 24.05 20.85
CA GLY A 209 -9.48 25.41 21.07
C GLY A 209 -8.40 26.49 21.01
N LYS A 210 -7.19 26.15 20.55
CA LYS A 210 -6.03 27.04 20.46
C LYS A 210 -5.67 27.31 19.01
N ASP A 211 -5.02 28.45 18.78
CA ASP A 211 -4.51 28.85 17.49
C ASP A 211 -3.12 28.25 17.24
N PHE A 212 -2.65 28.37 16.00
CA PHE A 212 -1.37 27.81 15.53
C PHE A 212 -0.18 28.29 16.38
N ASP A 213 -0.12 29.61 16.68
CA ASP A 213 0.98 30.26 17.40
C ASP A 213 1.10 29.80 18.86
N TYR A 214 0.10 29.15 19.38
CA TYR A 214 0.16 28.57 20.73
C TYR A 214 1.15 27.39 20.76
N TYR A 215 1.17 26.60 19.70
CA TYR A 215 1.99 25.39 19.61
C TYR A 215 3.30 25.59 18.83
N PHE A 216 3.32 26.50 17.85
CA PHE A 216 4.46 26.73 16.97
C PHE A 216 5.17 28.05 17.29
N ASP A 217 6.52 28.04 17.17
CA ASP A 217 7.30 29.26 17.32
C ASP A 217 7.28 30.05 16.02
N THR A 218 6.37 31.02 15.95
CA THR A 218 6.20 31.89 14.77
C THR A 218 7.07 33.14 14.79
N THR A 219 8.02 33.25 15.73
CA THR A 219 8.90 34.42 15.84
C THR A 219 9.92 34.50 14.69
N LYS A 220 10.40 33.36 14.20
CA LYS A 220 11.41 33.27 13.13
C LYS A 220 10.88 32.65 11.83
N THR A 221 9.79 31.89 11.91
CA THR A 221 9.26 31.11 10.81
C THR A 221 7.77 31.41 10.70
N SER A 222 7.30 31.81 9.54
CA SER A 222 5.87 32.08 9.32
C SER A 222 5.04 30.78 9.35
N LYS A 223 3.76 30.92 9.66
CA LYS A 223 2.80 29.80 9.60
C LYS A 223 2.78 29.14 8.21
N GLU A 224 2.79 29.95 7.15
CA GLU A 224 2.82 29.46 5.77
C GLU A 224 4.07 28.59 5.53
N GLU A 225 5.21 29.01 6.04
CA GLU A 225 6.46 28.26 5.91
C GLU A 225 6.39 26.92 6.68
N TYR A 226 5.86 26.90 7.88
CA TYR A 226 5.59 25.66 8.61
C TYR A 226 4.67 24.72 7.82
N CYS A 227 3.57 25.22 7.28
CA CYS A 227 2.64 24.44 6.48
C CYS A 227 3.29 23.90 5.19
N LYS A 228 4.18 24.68 4.59
CA LYS A 228 4.99 24.23 3.46
C LYS A 228 5.93 23.08 3.86
N TYR A 229 6.60 23.17 5.01
CA TYR A 229 7.44 22.08 5.49
C TYR A 229 6.62 20.84 5.82
N LEU A 230 5.45 20.96 6.47
CA LEU A 230 4.55 19.84 6.74
C LEU A 230 4.07 19.18 5.45
N PHE A 231 3.74 19.98 4.42
CA PHE A 231 3.44 19.45 3.10
C PHE A 231 4.64 18.66 2.53
N ASN A 232 5.83 19.25 2.53
CA ASN A 232 7.05 18.61 2.02
C ASN A 232 7.36 17.27 2.75
N MET A 233 7.11 17.22 4.06
CA MET A 233 7.34 16.03 4.89
C MET A 233 6.35 14.90 4.61
N THR A 234 5.15 15.23 4.14
CA THR A 234 4.03 14.28 4.12
C THR A 234 3.34 14.13 2.78
N MET A 235 3.62 15.01 1.81
CA MET A 235 2.91 15.09 0.52
C MET A 235 1.38 15.05 0.70
N ASN A 236 0.88 15.78 1.73
CA ASN A 236 -0.53 15.85 2.13
C ASN A 236 -1.14 14.53 2.65
N VAL A 237 -0.35 13.54 3.02
CA VAL A 237 -0.86 12.36 3.72
C VAL A 237 -1.23 12.77 5.15
N VAL A 238 -2.53 12.95 5.39
CA VAL A 238 -3.07 13.51 6.65
C VAL A 238 -2.68 12.70 7.89
N ARG A 239 -2.61 11.36 7.76
CA ARG A 239 -2.14 10.47 8.83
C ARG A 239 -0.68 10.78 9.20
N HIS A 240 0.17 11.02 8.20
CA HIS A 240 1.59 11.32 8.45
C HIS A 240 1.77 12.69 9.11
N ILE A 241 0.94 13.69 8.74
CA ILE A 241 0.94 14.98 9.44
C ILE A 241 0.68 14.76 10.94
N GLY A 242 -0.34 13.95 11.28
CA GLY A 242 -0.66 13.64 12.66
C GLY A 242 0.50 12.94 13.40
N LEU A 243 1.10 11.92 12.78
CA LEU A 243 2.20 11.16 13.39
C LEU A 243 3.47 11.99 13.57
N ILE A 244 3.83 12.84 12.59
CA ILE A 244 4.97 13.76 12.74
C ILE A 244 4.71 14.79 13.85
N LEU A 245 3.49 15.29 13.95
CA LEU A 245 3.14 16.22 15.03
C LEU A 245 3.12 15.56 16.41
N ASP A 246 2.78 14.28 16.49
CA ASP A 246 2.87 13.49 17.72
C ASP A 246 4.33 13.41 18.21
N TYR A 247 5.27 13.03 17.33
CA TYR A 247 6.69 13.08 17.63
C TYR A 247 7.20 14.50 17.96
N ALA A 248 6.70 15.51 17.24
CA ALA A 248 7.08 16.90 17.54
C ALA A 248 6.56 17.34 18.92
N GLN A 249 5.38 16.89 19.33
CA GLN A 249 4.84 17.13 20.67
C GLN A 249 5.73 16.52 21.75
N GLU A 250 6.17 15.28 21.57
CA GLU A 250 7.11 14.62 22.50
C GLU A 250 8.42 15.39 22.62
N LEU A 251 8.94 15.90 21.50
CA LEU A 251 10.24 16.59 21.46
C LEU A 251 10.19 18.04 21.95
N SER A 252 9.01 18.64 22.14
CA SER A 252 8.89 20.06 22.47
C SER A 252 7.80 20.38 23.50
N ILE A 253 6.52 20.19 23.15
CA ILE A 253 5.38 20.64 23.98
C ILE A 253 5.41 20.00 25.36
N ILE A 254 5.73 18.71 25.46
CA ILE A 254 5.86 18.01 26.75
C ILE A 254 6.99 18.61 27.61
N GLN A 255 7.99 19.20 26.98
CA GLN A 255 9.11 19.88 27.64
C GLN A 255 8.83 21.36 27.91
N GLY A 256 7.63 21.87 27.58
CA GLY A 256 7.24 23.27 27.75
C GLY A 256 7.73 24.20 26.63
N GLU A 257 8.25 23.65 25.54
CA GLU A 257 8.77 24.39 24.40
C GLU A 257 7.75 24.41 23.23
N ARG A 258 7.87 25.39 22.33
CA ARG A 258 7.08 25.44 21.10
C ARG A 258 7.78 24.68 19.98
N ILE A 259 6.99 24.16 19.05
CA ILE A 259 7.47 23.45 17.87
C ILE A 259 8.23 24.42 16.95
N THR A 260 9.49 24.09 16.66
CA THR A 260 10.34 24.77 15.70
C THR A 260 10.54 23.92 14.44
N LEU A 261 11.11 24.50 13.36
CA LEU A 261 11.47 23.72 12.17
C LEU A 261 12.48 22.60 12.47
N ASN A 262 13.43 22.84 13.39
CA ASN A 262 14.39 21.80 13.78
C ASN A 262 13.71 20.62 14.45
N ILE A 263 12.74 20.89 15.31
CA ILE A 263 11.93 19.85 15.96
C ILE A 263 11.12 19.07 14.92
N LEU A 264 10.50 19.76 13.94
CA LEU A 264 9.78 19.07 12.86
C LEU A 264 10.71 18.21 12.00
N ASN A 265 11.93 18.68 11.71
CA ASN A 265 12.92 17.89 10.98
C ASN A 265 13.31 16.61 11.74
N GLU A 266 13.56 16.72 13.03
CA GLU A 266 13.88 15.56 13.87
C GLU A 266 12.66 14.62 14.00
N ALA A 267 11.47 15.17 14.19
CA ALA A 267 10.23 14.39 14.22
C ALA A 267 9.98 13.63 12.90
N SER A 268 10.23 14.28 11.76
CA SER A 268 10.09 13.62 10.45
C SER A 268 11.12 12.52 10.24
N LYS A 269 12.38 12.74 10.69
CA LYS A 269 13.42 11.73 10.65
C LYS A 269 13.08 10.53 11.54
N ARG A 270 12.57 10.79 12.74
CA ARG A 270 12.14 9.76 13.69
C ARG A 270 10.94 8.97 13.14
N PHE A 271 9.96 9.65 12.54
CA PHE A 271 8.84 9.04 11.86
C PHE A 271 9.30 8.08 10.75
N TYR A 272 10.25 8.50 9.91
CA TYR A 272 10.82 7.66 8.87
C TYR A 272 11.42 6.38 9.47
N LYS A 273 12.31 6.52 10.47
CA LYS A 273 13.01 5.38 11.10
C LYS A 273 12.10 4.42 11.84
N GLU A 274 11.17 4.94 12.61
CA GLU A 274 10.35 4.12 13.52
C GLU A 274 9.07 3.58 12.88
N ARG A 275 8.64 4.15 11.75
CA ARG A 275 7.38 3.75 11.10
C ARG A 275 7.55 3.26 9.67
N LEU A 276 8.25 4.00 8.81
CA LEU A 276 8.33 3.61 7.41
C LEU A 276 9.32 2.47 7.18
N VAL A 277 10.49 2.50 7.81
CA VAL A 277 11.51 1.45 7.67
C VAL A 277 11.00 0.09 8.15
N GLN A 278 10.04 0.05 9.07
CA GLN A 278 9.40 -1.19 9.54
C GLN A 278 8.82 -2.04 8.40
N PHE A 279 8.41 -1.42 7.30
CA PHE A 279 7.96 -2.16 6.12
C PHE A 279 8.98 -3.20 5.66
N PHE A 280 10.27 -2.87 5.65
CA PHE A 280 11.33 -3.81 5.26
C PHE A 280 11.71 -4.76 6.40
N GLU A 281 11.59 -4.33 7.66
CA GLU A 281 11.88 -5.15 8.84
C GLU A 281 10.81 -6.22 9.08
N GLU A 282 9.55 -5.90 8.84
CA GLU A 282 8.42 -6.83 8.99
C GLU A 282 8.32 -7.82 7.84
N SER A 283 8.88 -7.50 6.69
CA SER A 283 8.94 -8.36 5.51
C SER A 283 10.02 -9.43 5.67
N LYS A 284 9.89 -10.32 6.64
CA LYS A 284 10.86 -11.39 6.94
C LYS A 284 11.00 -12.43 5.83
N THR A 285 10.15 -12.44 4.85
CA THR A 285 10.17 -13.35 3.72
C THR A 285 10.06 -12.56 2.43
N ALA A 286 10.75 -13.01 1.40
CA ALA A 286 10.63 -12.50 0.04
C ALA A 286 9.21 -12.73 -0.48
N LYS A 287 8.24 -12.00 0.05
CA LYS A 287 6.84 -12.07 -0.37
C LYS A 287 6.54 -10.93 -1.32
N MET A 288 5.99 -11.29 -2.46
CA MET A 288 5.27 -10.35 -3.30
C MET A 288 3.87 -10.20 -2.72
N THR A 289 3.48 -8.98 -2.48
CA THR A 289 2.13 -8.68 -2.02
C THR A 289 1.31 -8.14 -3.18
N TYR A 290 0.12 -8.67 -3.38
CA TYR A 290 -0.83 -8.20 -4.37
C TYR A 290 -0.25 -8.23 -5.81
N ASN A 291 -0.43 -7.15 -6.59
CA ASN A 291 0.08 -6.99 -7.95
C ASN A 291 1.48 -6.37 -8.01
N GLU A 292 2.25 -6.46 -6.95
CA GLU A 292 3.60 -5.91 -6.90
C GLU A 292 4.54 -6.68 -7.82
N ARG A 293 5.43 -5.96 -8.48
CA ARG A 293 6.35 -6.50 -9.48
C ARG A 293 7.73 -6.82 -8.93
N ILE A 294 8.02 -6.36 -7.72
CA ILE A 294 9.32 -6.49 -7.06
C ILE A 294 9.07 -6.95 -5.62
N GLU A 295 9.80 -7.96 -5.19
CA GLU A 295 9.75 -8.47 -3.82
C GLU A 295 10.28 -7.43 -2.81
N SER A 296 9.82 -7.46 -1.56
CA SER A 296 10.15 -6.43 -0.57
C SER A 296 11.64 -6.29 -0.28
N LEU A 297 12.41 -7.40 -0.24
CA LEU A 297 13.86 -7.35 -0.07
C LEU A 297 14.54 -6.66 -1.25
N GLU A 298 14.09 -6.96 -2.46
CA GLU A 298 14.59 -6.35 -3.67
C GLU A 298 14.21 -4.87 -3.77
N LEU A 299 13.04 -4.48 -3.24
CA LEU A 299 12.64 -3.07 -3.14
C LEU A 299 13.58 -2.28 -2.25
N ASN A 300 14.06 -2.88 -1.15
CA ASN A 300 15.05 -2.24 -0.28
C ASN A 300 16.38 -2.02 -1.02
N LYS A 301 16.84 -3.02 -1.77
CA LYS A 301 18.05 -2.87 -2.62
C LYS A 301 17.87 -1.77 -3.67
N LEU A 302 16.71 -1.71 -4.33
CA LEU A 302 16.41 -0.66 -5.30
C LEU A 302 16.39 0.72 -4.65
N LEU A 303 15.76 0.86 -3.48
CA LEU A 303 15.74 2.12 -2.73
C LEU A 303 17.16 2.57 -2.37
N ASN A 304 18.01 1.66 -1.89
CA ASN A 304 19.40 1.96 -1.58
C ASN A 304 20.19 2.40 -2.81
N GLN A 305 20.01 1.76 -3.97
CA GLN A 305 20.64 2.21 -5.22
C GLN A 305 20.19 3.62 -5.64
N ILE A 306 18.92 3.97 -5.42
CA ILE A 306 18.39 5.32 -5.65
C ILE A 306 19.07 6.31 -4.71
N ILE A 307 19.15 6.01 -3.42
CA ILE A 307 19.79 6.86 -2.40
C ILE A 307 21.28 7.08 -2.72
N ASP A 308 22.01 6.02 -3.03
CA ASP A 308 23.44 6.08 -3.33
C ASP A 308 23.74 6.92 -4.58
N LYS A 309 22.87 6.83 -5.58
CA LYS A 309 22.97 7.70 -6.75
C LYS A 309 22.74 9.16 -6.39
N GLU A 310 21.76 9.49 -5.54
CA GLU A 310 21.53 10.87 -5.09
C GLU A 310 22.73 11.40 -4.27
N LYS A 311 23.33 10.57 -3.41
CA LYS A 311 24.59 10.92 -2.69
C LYS A 311 25.73 11.19 -3.66
N THR A 312 25.84 10.37 -4.71
CA THR A 312 26.86 10.53 -5.76
C THR A 312 26.65 11.84 -6.52
N ILE A 313 25.39 12.15 -6.90
CA ILE A 313 25.04 13.42 -7.55
C ILE A 313 25.41 14.60 -6.65
N LYS A 314 25.07 14.56 -5.36
CA LYS A 314 25.44 15.58 -4.37
C LYS A 314 26.94 15.82 -4.35
N THR A 315 27.72 14.76 -4.30
CA THR A 315 29.18 14.82 -4.27
C THR A 315 29.73 15.42 -5.56
N ASN A 316 29.24 14.95 -6.71
CA ASN A 316 29.72 15.39 -8.03
C ASN A 316 29.38 16.87 -8.32
N ILE A 317 28.22 17.35 -7.86
CA ILE A 317 27.89 18.78 -7.95
C ILE A 317 28.83 19.59 -7.04
N ARG A 318 29.03 19.17 -5.80
CA ARG A 318 29.94 19.87 -4.84
C ARG A 318 31.40 19.93 -5.32
N THR A 319 31.89 18.86 -5.92
CA THR A 319 33.25 18.75 -6.45
C THR A 319 33.40 19.30 -7.86
N ASN A 320 32.33 19.89 -8.42
CA ASN A 320 32.31 20.47 -9.76
C ASN A 320 32.56 19.47 -10.90
N GLN A 321 32.28 18.18 -10.69
CA GLN A 321 32.28 17.17 -11.77
C GLN A 321 31.10 17.39 -12.72
N TYR A 322 29.98 17.88 -12.21
CA TYR A 322 28.84 18.33 -13.00
C TYR A 322 28.88 19.85 -13.12
N THR A 323 29.26 20.34 -14.31
CA THR A 323 29.56 21.76 -14.59
C THR A 323 28.37 22.55 -15.11
N ALA A 324 27.19 21.96 -15.24
CA ALA A 324 26.00 22.67 -15.73
C ALA A 324 25.73 23.94 -14.90
N VAL A 325 25.51 25.06 -15.59
CA VAL A 325 25.34 26.41 -14.99
C VAL A 325 24.24 26.38 -13.90
N ILE A 326 23.21 25.57 -14.12
CA ILE A 326 22.08 25.46 -13.19
C ILE A 326 22.49 24.92 -11.80
N PHE A 327 23.58 24.16 -11.70
CA PHE A 327 24.08 23.62 -10.43
C PHE A 327 24.94 24.60 -9.65
N GLN A 328 25.49 25.62 -10.31
CA GLN A 328 26.48 26.52 -9.68
C GLN A 328 25.88 27.32 -8.52
N LYS A 329 24.64 27.75 -8.62
CA LYS A 329 23.95 28.51 -7.58
C LYS A 329 23.79 27.69 -6.27
N GLU A 330 23.59 26.40 -6.39
CA GLU A 330 23.29 25.49 -5.26
C GLU A 330 24.45 24.53 -4.95
N ARG A 331 25.65 24.81 -5.52
CA ARG A 331 26.81 23.93 -5.47
C ARG A 331 27.21 23.50 -4.06
N ASN A 332 27.18 24.39 -3.09
CA ASN A 332 27.59 24.09 -1.71
C ASN A 332 26.63 23.12 -1.00
N ASN A 333 25.35 23.22 -1.32
CA ASN A 333 24.33 22.34 -0.77
C ASN A 333 23.25 22.09 -1.83
N PRO A 334 23.52 21.19 -2.80
CA PRO A 334 22.62 20.94 -3.92
C PRO A 334 21.35 20.20 -3.46
N TYR A 335 20.26 20.45 -4.17
CA TYR A 335 19.03 19.69 -4.02
C TYR A 335 19.19 18.30 -4.66
N THR A 336 19.08 17.24 -3.87
CA THR A 336 19.28 15.87 -4.30
C THR A 336 18.22 14.96 -3.68
N SER A 337 16.97 15.33 -3.86
CA SER A 337 15.80 14.61 -3.31
C SER A 337 14.80 14.24 -4.38
N HIS A 338 15.00 14.70 -5.62
CA HIS A 338 14.09 14.42 -6.71
C HIS A 338 14.86 13.87 -7.90
N PHE A 339 14.27 12.87 -8.55
CA PHE A 339 14.81 12.23 -9.74
C PHE A 339 13.70 11.99 -10.76
N TYR A 340 14.07 11.74 -12.01
CA TYR A 340 13.10 11.38 -13.03
C TYR A 340 13.36 10.02 -13.65
N ILE A 341 12.25 9.41 -14.10
CA ILE A 341 12.24 8.15 -14.82
C ILE A 341 11.35 8.23 -16.06
N ALA A 342 11.57 7.33 -17.00
CA ALA A 342 10.62 7.08 -18.07
C ALA A 342 9.29 6.56 -17.52
N GLN A 343 8.15 7.05 -18.04
CA GLN A 343 6.82 6.75 -17.50
C GLN A 343 6.49 5.25 -17.50
N GLU A 344 7.00 4.49 -18.47
CA GLU A 344 6.83 3.04 -18.53
C GLU A 344 7.41 2.26 -17.35
N LEU A 345 8.29 2.90 -16.54
CA LEU A 345 8.87 2.28 -15.33
C LEU A 345 8.09 2.60 -14.04
N GLU A 346 7.10 3.47 -14.08
CA GLU A 346 6.27 3.80 -12.90
C GLU A 346 5.71 2.57 -12.16
N PRO A 347 5.18 1.54 -12.86
CA PRO A 347 4.62 0.36 -12.17
C PRO A 347 5.62 -0.40 -11.29
N TYR A 348 6.93 -0.26 -11.54
CA TYR A 348 7.98 -0.90 -10.73
C TYR A 348 8.30 -0.11 -9.45
N LEU A 349 7.93 1.15 -9.40
CA LEU A 349 8.09 2.00 -8.21
C LEU A 349 6.83 2.06 -7.34
N GLY A 350 5.72 1.48 -7.80
CA GLY A 350 4.43 1.58 -7.14
C GLY A 350 4.45 1.13 -5.68
N SER A 351 5.22 0.09 -5.33
CA SER A 351 5.36 -0.38 -3.95
C SER A 351 6.13 0.59 -3.06
N LEU A 352 7.19 1.23 -3.58
CA LEU A 352 7.92 2.26 -2.86
C LEU A 352 7.05 3.52 -2.65
N GLU A 353 6.22 3.86 -3.62
CA GLU A 353 5.28 4.97 -3.52
C GLU A 353 4.17 4.67 -2.52
N LEU A 354 3.57 3.48 -2.58
CA LEU A 354 2.52 3.04 -1.67
C LEU A 354 2.96 3.05 -0.20
N ASN A 355 4.23 2.68 0.04
CA ASN A 355 4.83 2.67 1.38
C ASN A 355 5.55 3.99 1.72
N PHE A 356 5.35 5.03 0.92
CA PHE A 356 5.79 6.41 1.17
C PHE A 356 7.31 6.62 1.24
N PHE A 357 8.12 5.72 0.67
CA PHE A 357 9.56 5.95 0.50
C PHE A 357 9.86 6.97 -0.57
N ILE A 358 9.01 7.03 -1.59
CA ILE A 358 9.00 8.03 -2.65
C ILE A 358 7.57 8.52 -2.89
N SER A 359 7.43 9.64 -3.58
CA SER A 359 6.12 10.15 -4.00
C SER A 359 6.23 10.72 -5.41
N LYS A 360 5.25 10.45 -6.25
CA LYS A 360 5.16 11.10 -7.57
C LYS A 360 4.91 12.58 -7.37
N TYR A 361 5.89 13.39 -7.81
CA TYR A 361 5.88 14.82 -7.57
C TYR A 361 5.34 15.63 -8.75
N ASN A 362 5.77 15.28 -9.97
CA ASN A 362 5.33 15.98 -11.19
C ASN A 362 5.58 15.12 -12.44
N GLU A 363 5.06 15.58 -13.57
CA GLU A 363 5.40 15.08 -14.90
C GLU A 363 5.94 16.23 -15.75
N MET A 364 7.00 15.97 -16.49
CA MET A 364 7.65 16.93 -17.36
C MET A 364 8.08 16.30 -18.68
N SER A 365 8.47 17.12 -19.64
CA SER A 365 9.23 16.65 -20.80
C SER A 365 10.72 16.79 -20.52
N ASN A 366 11.49 15.74 -20.78
CA ASN A 366 12.94 15.81 -20.70
C ASN A 366 13.52 16.62 -21.88
N LYS A 367 14.86 16.78 -21.92
CA LYS A 367 15.55 17.53 -23.01
C LYS A 367 15.32 16.95 -24.41
N SER A 368 14.96 15.67 -24.54
CA SER A 368 14.62 15.03 -25.81
C SER A 368 13.11 15.09 -26.14
N GLY A 369 12.32 15.84 -25.37
CA GLY A 369 10.88 15.99 -25.58
C GLY A 369 10.01 14.80 -25.09
N LYS A 370 10.62 13.74 -24.54
CA LYS A 370 9.89 12.59 -23.98
C LYS A 370 9.30 12.95 -22.62
N LYS A 371 8.08 12.51 -22.38
CA LYS A 371 7.44 12.63 -21.07
C LYS A 371 8.16 11.74 -20.05
N VAL A 372 8.42 12.31 -18.88
CA VAL A 372 9.06 11.65 -17.74
C VAL A 372 8.31 11.97 -16.48
N SER A 373 8.36 11.06 -15.53
CA SER A 373 7.79 11.25 -14.20
C SER A 373 8.88 11.61 -13.21
N ILE A 374 8.61 12.65 -12.43
CA ILE A 374 9.50 13.11 -11.36
C ILE A 374 8.97 12.57 -10.04
N TYR A 375 9.86 11.93 -9.31
CA TYR A 375 9.63 11.42 -7.97
C TYR A 375 10.44 12.21 -6.95
N ALA A 376 9.87 12.40 -5.77
CA ALA A 376 10.56 12.94 -4.61
C ALA A 376 10.81 11.81 -3.60
N LEU A 377 12.02 11.74 -3.04
CA LEU A 377 12.32 10.89 -1.89
C LEU A 377 11.55 11.39 -0.66
N ASN A 378 11.25 10.49 0.27
CA ASN A 378 10.67 10.85 1.55
C ASN A 378 11.53 11.89 2.28
N TYR A 379 10.90 12.87 2.91
CA TYR A 379 11.59 13.95 3.59
C TYR A 379 12.46 13.45 4.76
N GLY A 380 11.88 12.61 5.62
CA GLY A 380 12.59 12.04 6.77
C GLY A 380 13.78 11.17 6.37
N LEU A 381 13.64 10.40 5.27
CA LEU A 381 14.73 9.67 4.64
C LEU A 381 15.85 10.63 4.20
N CYS A 382 15.51 11.70 3.52
CA CYS A 382 16.51 12.69 3.09
C CYS A 382 17.26 13.32 4.27
N MET A 383 16.55 13.60 5.38
CA MET A 383 17.17 14.12 6.60
C MET A 383 18.12 13.08 7.24
N ASP A 384 17.75 11.81 7.22
CA ASP A 384 18.59 10.74 7.75
C ASP A 384 19.86 10.54 6.93
N GLU A 385 19.72 10.58 5.60
CA GLU A 385 20.81 10.39 4.63
C GLU A 385 21.58 11.66 4.31
N ASN A 386 21.32 12.77 5.05
CA ASN A 386 21.93 14.08 4.81
C ASN A 386 21.76 14.60 3.37
N LEU A 387 20.65 14.28 2.72
CA LEU A 387 20.26 14.83 1.43
C LEU A 387 19.43 16.11 1.63
N ARG A 388 19.66 17.14 0.79
CA ARG A 388 18.84 18.33 0.86
C ARG A 388 17.54 18.13 0.11
N TRP A 389 16.45 18.07 0.85
CA TRP A 389 15.11 18.00 0.27
C TRP A 389 14.66 19.38 -0.24
N GLY A 390 13.98 19.40 -1.36
CA GLY A 390 13.40 20.61 -1.93
C GLY A 390 13.82 20.85 -3.37
N LYS A 391 13.63 22.08 -3.83
CA LYS A 391 13.87 22.48 -5.22
C LYS A 391 14.37 23.91 -5.31
N PRO A 392 15.08 24.27 -6.40
CA PRO A 392 15.40 25.66 -6.72
C PRO A 392 14.17 26.55 -6.81
N LYS A 393 14.33 27.83 -6.48
CA LYS A 393 13.23 28.79 -6.50
C LYS A 393 12.70 29.04 -7.92
N GLY A 394 11.42 29.39 -8.00
CA GLY A 394 10.76 29.73 -9.27
C GLY A 394 10.69 28.55 -10.24
N ASN A 395 10.85 28.81 -11.54
CA ASN A 395 10.77 27.80 -12.60
C ASN A 395 12.10 27.06 -12.85
N GLU A 396 13.18 27.43 -12.15
CA GLU A 396 14.51 26.82 -12.33
C GLU A 396 14.49 25.30 -12.00
N TYR A 397 13.62 24.87 -11.08
CA TYR A 397 13.48 23.45 -10.71
C TYR A 397 13.17 22.55 -11.91
N ARG A 398 12.46 23.05 -12.92
CA ARG A 398 12.11 22.28 -14.13
C ARG A 398 13.36 21.95 -14.95
N THR A 399 14.28 22.89 -15.05
CA THR A 399 15.55 22.65 -15.74
C THR A 399 16.51 21.84 -14.87
N TYR A 400 16.51 22.08 -13.56
CA TYR A 400 17.39 21.44 -12.62
C TYR A 400 17.17 19.90 -12.58
N PHE A 401 15.96 19.45 -12.38
CA PHE A 401 15.67 18.01 -12.21
C PHE A 401 15.55 17.22 -13.53
N ILE A 402 15.54 17.88 -14.69
CA ILE A 402 15.62 17.18 -15.98
C ILE A 402 17.06 17.08 -16.52
N GLU A 403 18.07 17.58 -15.78
CA GLU A 403 19.47 17.38 -16.12
C GLU A 403 19.83 15.88 -16.08
N SER A 404 20.79 15.51 -16.93
CA SER A 404 21.20 14.10 -17.11
C SER A 404 21.53 13.36 -15.82
N PRO A 405 22.18 13.96 -14.80
CA PRO A 405 22.47 13.27 -13.54
C PRO A 405 21.21 12.71 -12.85
N PHE A 406 20.10 13.43 -12.92
CA PHE A 406 18.83 13.03 -12.29
C PHE A 406 18.01 12.03 -13.12
N ASN A 407 18.56 11.53 -14.23
CA ASN A 407 17.95 10.42 -14.98
C ASN A 407 18.23 9.08 -14.28
N PHE A 408 17.22 8.51 -13.65
CA PHE A 408 17.29 7.23 -12.98
C PHE A 408 16.75 6.06 -13.82
N THR A 409 16.24 6.34 -15.03
CA THR A 409 15.80 5.30 -15.96
C THR A 409 16.84 4.19 -16.16
N PRO A 410 18.16 4.48 -16.38
CA PRO A 410 19.16 3.43 -16.52
C PRO A 410 19.35 2.60 -15.24
N VAL A 411 19.32 3.23 -14.05
CA VAL A 411 19.48 2.54 -12.77
C VAL A 411 18.38 1.50 -12.61
N ILE A 412 17.12 1.92 -12.80
CA ILE A 412 15.97 1.02 -12.66
C ILE A 412 16.00 -0.07 -13.73
N LYS A 413 16.33 0.25 -14.98
CA LYS A 413 16.43 -0.77 -16.04
C LYS A 413 17.52 -1.80 -15.75
N ASN A 414 18.69 -1.37 -15.31
CA ASN A 414 19.78 -2.28 -14.93
C ASN A 414 19.37 -3.17 -13.76
N PHE A 415 18.78 -2.57 -12.73
CA PHE A 415 18.26 -3.32 -11.59
C PHE A 415 17.23 -4.37 -12.02
N LEU A 416 16.29 -4.04 -12.91
CA LEU A 416 15.28 -4.97 -13.40
C LEU A 416 15.83 -6.05 -14.33
N SER A 417 16.95 -5.80 -15.02
CA SER A 417 17.60 -6.79 -15.88
C SER A 417 18.35 -7.87 -15.09
N GLU A 418 18.78 -7.54 -13.86
CA GLU A 418 19.39 -8.48 -12.95
C GLU A 418 18.33 -9.42 -12.37
N ASN A 419 18.56 -10.76 -12.43
CA ASN A 419 17.69 -11.79 -11.84
C ASN A 419 16.21 -11.72 -12.24
N LYS A 420 15.93 -11.25 -13.46
CA LYS A 420 14.58 -11.19 -14.01
C LYS A 420 14.10 -12.59 -14.34
N LYS A 421 12.95 -12.99 -13.78
CA LYS A 421 12.26 -14.22 -14.11
C LYS A 421 10.91 -13.94 -14.73
N ILE A 422 10.60 -14.67 -15.78
CA ILE A 422 9.31 -14.63 -16.48
C ILE A 422 8.66 -15.98 -16.25
N TYR A 423 7.52 -15.99 -15.60
CA TYR A 423 6.84 -17.24 -15.29
C TYR A 423 5.32 -17.10 -15.36
N CYS A 424 4.67 -18.26 -15.49
CA CYS A 424 3.22 -18.32 -15.40
C CYS A 424 2.78 -18.43 -13.94
N GLU A 425 1.99 -17.50 -13.43
CA GLU A 425 1.45 -17.56 -12.05
C GLU A 425 0.69 -18.83 -11.75
N ASN A 426 0.12 -19.44 -12.78
CA ASN A 426 -0.77 -20.57 -12.61
C ASN A 426 -0.05 -21.93 -12.59
N CYS A 427 0.89 -22.15 -13.51
CA CYS A 427 1.65 -23.41 -13.57
C CYS A 427 3.10 -23.27 -13.09
N MET A 428 3.53 -22.10 -12.66
CA MET A 428 4.87 -21.76 -12.17
C MET A 428 6.01 -22.11 -13.14
N HIS A 429 5.70 -22.28 -14.43
CA HIS A 429 6.71 -22.55 -15.45
C HIS A 429 7.43 -21.26 -15.80
N GLU A 430 8.75 -21.31 -15.77
CA GLU A 430 9.62 -20.20 -16.18
C GLU A 430 9.82 -20.23 -17.70
N PHE A 431 9.84 -19.03 -18.30
CA PHE A 431 9.99 -18.82 -19.73
C PHE A 431 11.20 -17.94 -20.02
N SER A 432 11.83 -18.15 -21.17
CA SER A 432 12.85 -17.25 -21.69
C SER A 432 12.24 -15.92 -22.17
N GLU A 433 13.09 -14.89 -22.35
CA GLU A 433 12.65 -13.61 -22.94
C GLU A 433 12.09 -13.77 -24.37
N GLU A 434 12.63 -14.71 -25.13
CA GLU A 434 12.16 -15.01 -26.49
C GLU A 434 10.74 -15.57 -26.48
N GLU A 435 10.50 -16.57 -25.62
CA GLU A 435 9.17 -17.16 -25.42
C GLU A 435 8.16 -16.12 -24.92
N TYR A 436 8.57 -15.25 -24.00
CA TYR A 436 7.74 -14.16 -23.49
C TYR A 436 7.34 -13.17 -24.59
N ASN A 437 8.28 -12.78 -25.44
CA ASN A 437 8.01 -11.90 -26.55
C ASN A 437 7.06 -12.53 -27.57
N LEU A 438 7.14 -13.84 -27.75
CA LEU A 438 6.18 -14.60 -28.53
C LEU A 438 4.80 -14.60 -27.88
N MET A 439 4.71 -14.91 -26.57
CA MET A 439 3.44 -14.91 -25.85
C MET A 439 2.76 -13.54 -25.85
N LYS A 440 3.52 -12.45 -25.70
CA LYS A 440 2.99 -11.08 -25.85
C LYS A 440 2.32 -10.83 -27.19
N LYS A 441 2.90 -11.33 -28.30
CA LYS A 441 2.33 -11.21 -29.65
C LYS A 441 1.03 -11.99 -29.80
N TYR A 442 0.85 -13.06 -29.04
CA TYR A 442 -0.32 -13.93 -29.08
C TYR A 442 -1.26 -13.76 -27.88
N GLY A 443 -1.36 -12.55 -27.33
CA GLY A 443 -2.36 -12.20 -26.32
C GLY A 443 -2.05 -12.70 -24.89
N GLY A 444 -0.77 -12.95 -24.57
CA GLY A 444 -0.36 -13.27 -23.18
C GLY A 444 -0.81 -14.64 -22.67
N THR A 445 -1.01 -15.60 -23.56
CA THR A 445 -1.43 -16.96 -23.21
C THR A 445 -0.20 -17.80 -22.85
N CYS A 446 -0.23 -18.49 -21.73
CA CYS A 446 0.82 -19.41 -21.31
C CYS A 446 0.97 -20.58 -22.30
N LEU A 447 2.17 -20.79 -22.84
CA LEU A 447 2.44 -21.87 -23.79
C LEU A 447 2.34 -23.26 -23.15
N LYS A 448 2.46 -23.38 -21.81
CA LYS A 448 2.44 -24.67 -21.12
C LYS A 448 1.06 -25.07 -20.61
N CYS A 449 0.30 -24.16 -20.01
CA CYS A 449 -0.99 -24.47 -19.41
C CYS A 449 -2.18 -23.82 -20.12
N GLY A 450 -1.95 -23.01 -21.15
CA GLY A 450 -3.00 -22.37 -21.93
C GLY A 450 -3.73 -21.21 -21.22
N CYS A 451 -3.35 -20.85 -19.98
CA CYS A 451 -3.99 -19.79 -19.25
C CYS A 451 -3.68 -18.42 -19.86
N LYS A 452 -4.71 -17.62 -20.08
CA LYS A 452 -4.57 -16.24 -20.58
C LYS A 452 -4.24 -15.29 -19.44
N ASN A 453 -3.46 -14.26 -19.75
CA ASN A 453 -3.06 -13.19 -18.81
C ASN A 453 -2.37 -13.69 -17.51
N SER A 454 -1.82 -14.89 -17.54
CA SER A 454 -1.15 -15.53 -16.38
C SER A 454 0.37 -15.39 -16.41
N ILE A 455 0.91 -14.74 -17.43
CA ILE A 455 2.36 -14.54 -17.55
C ILE A 455 2.75 -13.28 -16.80
N GLN A 456 3.62 -13.46 -15.82
CA GLN A 456 4.19 -12.39 -15.01
C GLN A 456 5.69 -12.26 -15.28
N GLU A 457 6.11 -11.01 -15.29
CA GLU A 457 7.52 -10.62 -15.36
C GLU A 457 7.87 -10.02 -14.00
N LYS A 458 8.63 -10.76 -13.19
CA LYS A 458 9.01 -10.33 -11.85
C LYS A 458 10.50 -10.43 -11.65
N ARG A 459 11.06 -9.51 -10.88
CA ARG A 459 12.37 -9.66 -10.32
C ARG A 459 12.26 -10.48 -9.04
N VAL A 460 12.92 -11.63 -9.02
CA VAL A 460 12.98 -12.54 -7.87
C VAL A 460 14.41 -12.61 -7.35
N LEU A 461 14.59 -13.05 -6.12
CA LEU A 461 15.90 -13.30 -5.54
C LEU A 461 16.65 -14.35 -6.37
N SER A 462 17.95 -14.18 -6.51
CA SER A 462 18.82 -15.22 -7.10
C SER A 462 18.80 -16.48 -6.24
N ASP A 463 19.20 -17.60 -6.82
CA ASP A 463 19.24 -18.87 -6.09
C ASP A 463 20.29 -18.82 -4.96
N GLU A 464 21.40 -18.08 -5.14
CA GLU A 464 22.39 -17.81 -4.10
C GLU A 464 21.78 -17.01 -2.94
N GLU A 465 21.10 -15.90 -3.23
CA GLU A 465 20.45 -15.07 -2.21
C GLU A 465 19.38 -15.84 -1.43
N ARG A 466 18.60 -16.70 -2.11
CA ARG A 466 17.63 -17.60 -1.46
C ARG A 466 18.33 -18.60 -0.54
N SER A 467 19.41 -19.20 -0.99
CA SER A 467 20.20 -20.14 -0.19
C SER A 467 20.79 -19.46 1.04
N GLU A 468 21.31 -18.25 0.91
CA GLU A 468 21.80 -17.45 2.05
C GLU A 468 20.70 -17.14 3.06
N ILE A 469 19.51 -16.74 2.60
CA ILE A 469 18.34 -16.48 3.47
C ILE A 469 17.91 -17.75 4.18
N GLU A 470 17.81 -18.89 3.46
CA GLU A 470 17.47 -20.18 4.05
C GLU A 470 18.52 -20.66 5.05
N GLU A 471 19.80 -20.38 4.82
CA GLU A 471 20.85 -20.68 5.78
C GLU A 471 20.77 -19.83 7.05
N ILE A 472 20.42 -18.54 6.90
CA ILE A 472 20.18 -17.65 8.04
C ILE A 472 18.95 -18.09 8.84
N GLU A 473 17.88 -18.50 8.16
CA GLU A 473 16.68 -19.02 8.82
C GLU A 473 16.90 -20.38 9.51
N LYS A 474 17.78 -21.22 8.96
CA LYS A 474 18.15 -22.54 9.53
C LYS A 474 19.15 -22.45 10.67
N LYS A 475 19.98 -21.40 10.71
CA LYS A 475 20.84 -21.13 11.86
C LYS A 475 19.96 -20.53 12.94
N ASP A 476 19.89 -21.14 14.12
CA ASP A 476 19.21 -20.65 15.35
C ASP A 476 19.70 -19.25 15.82
N ASN A 477 20.22 -18.45 14.90
CA ASN A 477 20.78 -17.13 15.12
C ASN A 477 19.76 -16.00 14.94
N LEU A 478 18.51 -16.30 14.60
CA LEU A 478 17.46 -15.29 14.60
C LEU A 478 17.06 -14.99 16.03
N LEU A 479 17.25 -13.74 16.41
CA LEU A 479 16.84 -13.25 17.73
C LEU A 479 15.34 -13.45 17.92
N GLU A 480 14.93 -14.04 19.02
CA GLU A 480 13.54 -14.02 19.44
C GLU A 480 13.05 -12.58 19.57
N ARG A 481 11.76 -12.34 19.40
CA ARG A 481 11.16 -11.00 19.46
C ARG A 481 11.62 -10.19 20.69
N GLU A 482 11.71 -10.84 21.84
CA GLU A 482 12.12 -10.20 23.09
C GLU A 482 13.62 -9.88 23.10
N GLN A 483 14.46 -10.73 22.53
CA GLN A 483 15.90 -10.49 22.37
C GLN A 483 16.15 -9.29 21.46
N TYR A 484 15.46 -9.24 20.34
CA TYR A 484 15.53 -8.12 19.41
C TYR A 484 15.08 -6.80 20.05
N GLN A 485 13.96 -6.82 20.78
CA GLN A 485 13.47 -5.64 21.48
C GLN A 485 14.46 -5.14 22.53
N LEU A 486 15.08 -6.05 23.29
CA LEU A 486 16.10 -5.70 24.28
C LEU A 486 17.32 -5.05 23.62
N LEU A 487 17.85 -5.64 22.55
CA LEU A 487 18.99 -5.08 21.79
C LEU A 487 18.64 -3.72 21.19
N LYS A 488 17.45 -3.58 20.65
CA LYS A 488 16.97 -2.30 20.10
C LYS A 488 16.93 -1.21 21.17
N LEU A 489 16.41 -1.50 22.36
CA LEU A 489 16.41 -0.56 23.49
C LEU A 489 17.83 -0.17 23.92
N LEU A 490 18.75 -1.12 23.97
CA LEU A 490 20.15 -0.87 24.33
C LEU A 490 20.85 -0.02 23.26
N GLN A 491 20.61 -0.30 21.97
CA GLN A 491 21.20 0.45 20.86
C GLN A 491 20.77 1.92 20.82
N TYR A 492 19.52 2.20 21.15
CA TYR A 492 18.99 3.58 21.14
C TYR A 492 19.14 4.29 22.49
N SER A 493 19.60 3.59 23.52
CA SER A 493 19.85 4.19 24.82
C SER A 493 21.14 5.01 24.79
N ARG A 494 21.04 6.30 25.12
CA ARG A 494 22.21 7.19 25.27
C ARG A 494 22.94 7.02 26.60
N LYS A 495 22.42 6.21 27.52
CA LYS A 495 22.98 5.95 28.85
C LYS A 495 22.84 4.46 29.15
N ASP A 496 23.78 3.97 29.98
CA ASP A 496 23.66 2.61 30.51
C ASP A 496 22.35 2.48 31.29
N LYS A 497 21.55 1.46 30.95
CA LYS A 497 20.30 1.15 31.62
C LYS A 497 20.46 -0.07 32.53
N THR A 498 19.86 0.00 33.70
CA THR A 498 19.79 -1.15 34.59
C THR A 498 18.77 -2.18 34.12
N ALA A 499 18.93 -3.45 34.53
CA ALA A 499 17.97 -4.50 34.22
C ALA A 499 16.53 -4.17 34.68
N THR A 500 16.38 -3.38 35.73
CA THR A 500 15.08 -2.95 36.24
C THR A 500 14.42 -1.92 35.31
N GLU A 501 15.18 -0.97 34.78
CA GLU A 501 14.68 0.02 33.82
C GLU A 501 14.28 -0.63 32.49
N LEU A 502 15.11 -1.56 31.98
CA LEU A 502 14.81 -2.33 30.79
C LEU A 502 13.55 -3.21 30.97
N ALA A 503 13.39 -3.78 32.18
CA ALA A 503 12.22 -4.59 32.51
C ALA A 503 10.92 -3.77 32.51
N GLN A 504 10.96 -2.53 32.98
CA GLN A 504 9.82 -1.61 32.94
C GLN A 504 9.46 -1.20 31.51
N GLU A 505 10.46 -0.94 30.67
CA GLU A 505 10.21 -0.55 29.26
C GLU A 505 9.68 -1.70 28.38
N LEU A 506 10.04 -2.94 28.70
CA LEU A 506 9.60 -4.13 27.99
C LEU A 506 8.36 -4.81 28.62
N ASP A 507 7.87 -4.27 29.74
CA ASP A 507 6.76 -4.86 30.51
C ASP A 507 7.00 -6.34 30.88
N VAL A 508 8.23 -6.64 31.36
CA VAL A 508 8.64 -7.98 31.78
C VAL A 508 9.32 -7.94 33.16
N SER A 509 9.58 -9.10 33.76
CA SER A 509 10.33 -9.14 35.00
C SER A 509 11.83 -8.90 34.77
N TRP A 510 12.53 -8.32 35.77
CA TRP A 510 13.97 -8.10 35.69
C TRP A 510 14.77 -9.40 35.58
N GLN A 511 14.25 -10.52 36.14
CA GLN A 511 14.85 -11.85 36.00
C GLN A 511 14.79 -12.32 34.54
N LYS A 512 13.67 -11.99 33.84
CA LYS A 512 13.52 -12.30 32.41
C LYS A 512 14.51 -11.53 31.56
N ILE A 513 14.79 -10.27 31.87
CA ILE A 513 15.84 -9.48 31.20
C ILE A 513 17.22 -10.16 31.37
N GLY A 514 17.57 -10.60 32.58
CA GLY A 514 18.83 -11.33 32.82
C GLY A 514 18.93 -12.63 32.02
N TRP A 515 17.82 -13.37 31.89
CA TRP A 515 17.76 -14.58 31.11
C TRP A 515 17.89 -14.30 29.59
N ILE A 516 17.20 -13.26 29.09
CA ILE A 516 17.28 -12.84 27.68
C ILE A 516 18.70 -12.38 27.35
N ALA A 517 19.34 -11.56 28.22
CA ALA A 517 20.70 -11.09 28.02
C ALA A 517 21.69 -12.26 27.94
N LYS A 518 21.59 -13.23 28.86
CA LYS A 518 22.42 -14.44 28.84
C LYS A 518 22.25 -15.24 27.54
N LYS A 519 21.00 -15.37 27.04
CA LYS A 519 20.71 -16.08 25.80
C LYS A 519 21.20 -15.36 24.54
N ILE A 520 21.44 -14.05 24.62
CA ILE A 520 22.05 -13.26 23.54
C ILE A 520 23.58 -13.42 23.55
N GLU A 521 24.18 -13.59 24.72
CA GLU A 521 25.64 -13.79 24.88
C GLU A 521 26.09 -15.20 24.47
N GLU A 522 25.24 -16.22 24.66
CA GLU A 522 25.47 -17.59 24.19
C GLU A 522 25.31 -17.72 22.67
#